data_d9d8fa4ea8f7d7cd8a112f20026df8cf
#
_entry.id   d9d8fa4ea8f7d7cd8a112f20026df8cf
#
_cell.length_a   1.000
_cell.length_b   1.000
_cell.length_c   1.000
_cell.angle_alpha   90.00
_cell.angle_beta   90.00
_cell.angle_gamma   90.00
#
_symmetry.space_group_name_H-M   'P 1'
#
loop_
_entity.id
_entity.type
_entity.pdbx_description
1 polymer ?
#
loop_
_entity_poly.entity_id
_entity_poly.type
_entity_poly.pdbx_seq_one_letter_code
_entity_poly.pdbx_strand_id
1 'polypeptide(L)'
;MVPVGRTVYIGNMPPEASAEELLDLVHYGPIENVRLLPEKACAFISFLCGQVAAAFHADSSVRRISLHNRELKIGWGKPSVPPPAIVYAVQHQQASRNVYFGQLDEHVTEETLRSSLSKFGPIDQVKLIREQNIAFVHFLSIQTAMKVVTTLPMSPEWSKYRINYGKDRCAYVPKGQQQIQAHNHQ
;
A
#
# COMPACT_ATOMS: atom_id res chain seq x y z
N MET A 1 -18.26 7.96 -15.00
CA MET A 1 -18.04 8.18 -13.56
C MET A 1 -17.45 9.55 -13.31
N VAL A 2 -17.86 10.19 -12.22
CA VAL A 2 -17.35 11.50 -11.84
C VAL A 2 -16.06 11.36 -11.05
N PRO A 3 -15.00 12.14 -11.37
CA PRO A 3 -13.78 12.14 -10.55
C PRO A 3 -14.09 12.56 -9.12
N VAL A 4 -13.44 11.90 -8.15
CA VAL A 4 -13.60 12.21 -6.73
C VAL A 4 -12.26 12.52 -6.11
N GLY A 5 -12.28 13.25 -4.98
CA GLY A 5 -11.09 13.52 -4.20
C GLY A 5 -10.69 12.26 -3.44
N ARG A 6 -9.71 11.52 -3.96
CA ARG A 6 -9.22 10.28 -3.36
C ARG A 6 -7.71 10.23 -3.27
N THR A 7 -7.03 11.30 -3.65
CA THR A 7 -5.57 11.43 -3.56
C THR A 7 -5.22 12.51 -2.56
N VAL A 8 -4.42 12.16 -1.55
CA VAL A 8 -3.93 13.09 -0.54
C VAL A 8 -2.48 13.42 -0.84
N TYR A 9 -2.18 14.72 -0.85
CA TYR A 9 -0.82 15.25 -1.00
C TYR A 9 -0.16 15.31 0.36
N ILE A 10 1.09 14.86 0.41
CA ILE A 10 1.90 14.93 1.63
C ILE A 10 3.19 15.66 1.30
N GLY A 11 3.36 16.85 1.86
CA GLY A 11 4.53 17.68 1.63
C GLY A 11 5.46 17.72 2.82
N ASN A 12 6.59 18.38 2.60
CA ASN A 12 7.65 18.52 3.61
C ASN A 12 8.22 17.17 4.05
N MET A 13 8.29 16.22 3.11
CA MET A 13 8.86 14.90 3.39
C MET A 13 10.36 15.02 3.66
N PRO A 14 10.88 14.33 4.70
CA PRO A 14 12.33 14.25 4.89
C PRO A 14 12.99 13.56 3.69
N PRO A 15 14.17 14.03 3.24
CA PRO A 15 14.82 13.44 2.07
C PRO A 15 15.12 11.95 2.19
N GLU A 16 15.43 11.48 3.40
CA GLU A 16 15.80 10.09 3.64
C GLU A 16 14.62 9.21 4.05
N ALA A 17 13.41 9.77 4.15
CA ALA A 17 12.24 8.98 4.54
C ALA A 17 11.84 8.00 3.43
N SER A 18 11.53 6.78 3.84
CA SER A 18 11.07 5.73 2.92
C SER A 18 9.54 5.73 2.82
N ALA A 19 9.05 5.05 1.77
CA ALA A 19 7.62 4.82 1.65
C ALA A 19 7.10 3.98 2.81
N GLU A 20 7.88 3.01 3.26
CA GLU A 20 7.49 2.15 4.40
C GLU A 20 7.25 2.97 5.66
N GLU A 21 8.16 3.90 5.96
CA GLU A 21 8.02 4.77 7.12
C GLU A 21 6.76 5.65 7.02
N LEU A 22 6.51 6.21 5.84
CA LEU A 22 5.31 7.03 5.64
C LEU A 22 4.05 6.19 5.83
N LEU A 23 4.00 5.02 5.22
CA LEU A 23 2.82 4.18 5.25
C LEU A 23 2.58 3.51 6.60
N ASP A 24 3.60 3.44 7.46
CA ASP A 24 3.41 3.03 8.85
C ASP A 24 2.44 3.96 9.60
N LEU A 25 2.28 5.19 9.12
CA LEU A 25 1.39 6.19 9.72
C LEU A 25 -0.02 6.17 9.14
N VAL A 26 -0.28 5.33 8.13
CA VAL A 26 -1.51 5.36 7.35
C VAL A 26 -2.30 4.07 7.55
N HIS A 27 -3.42 4.16 8.31
CA HIS A 27 -4.27 3.01 8.63
C HIS A 27 -5.74 3.42 8.52
N TYR A 28 -6.18 3.71 7.29
CA TYR A 28 -7.53 4.25 7.06
C TYR A 28 -8.35 3.41 6.09
N GLY A 29 -7.69 2.67 5.20
CA GLY A 29 -8.36 1.84 4.22
C GLY A 29 -7.40 1.43 3.13
N PRO A 30 -7.89 0.63 2.15
CA PRO A 30 -7.01 0.16 1.08
C PRO A 30 -6.53 1.30 0.20
N ILE A 31 -5.26 1.22 -0.16
CA ILE A 31 -4.58 2.19 -1.00
C ILE A 31 -4.47 1.62 -2.41
N GLU A 32 -4.74 2.47 -3.42
CA GLU A 32 -4.51 2.06 -4.80
C GLU A 32 -3.06 2.26 -5.19
N ASN A 33 -2.47 3.42 -4.86
CA ASN A 33 -1.16 3.80 -5.37
C ASN A 33 -0.49 4.81 -4.46
N VAL A 34 0.83 4.69 -4.30
CA VAL A 34 1.66 5.67 -3.59
C VAL A 34 2.76 6.13 -4.54
N ARG A 35 2.90 7.42 -4.71
CA ARG A 35 3.99 8.02 -5.47
C ARG A 35 4.86 8.86 -4.57
N LEU A 36 6.14 8.51 -4.50
CA LEU A 36 7.13 9.34 -3.82
C LEU A 36 7.87 10.19 -4.84
N LEU A 37 8.00 11.48 -4.56
CA LEU A 37 8.76 12.41 -5.38
C LEU A 37 9.82 13.06 -4.49
N PRO A 38 10.95 12.37 -4.24
CA PRO A 38 11.97 12.88 -3.30
C PRO A 38 12.54 14.23 -3.72
N GLU A 39 12.65 14.48 -5.02
CA GLU A 39 13.16 15.75 -5.55
C GLU A 39 12.25 16.93 -5.24
N LYS A 40 11.00 16.66 -4.93
CA LYS A 40 10.00 17.68 -4.55
C LYS A 40 9.63 17.59 -3.08
N ALA A 41 10.28 16.70 -2.34
CA ALA A 41 10.02 16.47 -0.91
C ALA A 41 8.53 16.22 -0.65
N CYS A 42 7.89 15.41 -1.50
CA CYS A 42 6.46 15.13 -1.35
C CYS A 42 6.11 13.72 -1.77
N ALA A 43 4.88 13.33 -1.43
CA ALA A 43 4.29 12.07 -1.82
C ALA A 43 2.81 12.27 -2.10
N PHE A 44 2.24 11.37 -2.90
CA PHE A 44 0.81 11.32 -3.17
C PHE A 44 0.31 9.92 -2.83
N ILE A 45 -0.73 9.85 -2.01
CA ILE A 45 -1.38 8.58 -1.67
C ILE A 45 -2.78 8.60 -2.26
N SER A 46 -3.05 7.71 -3.20
CA SER A 46 -4.37 7.55 -3.80
C SER A 46 -5.07 6.36 -3.16
N PHE A 47 -6.18 6.63 -2.46
CA PHE A 47 -7.01 5.57 -1.89
C PHE A 47 -8.01 5.08 -2.93
N LEU A 48 -8.57 3.90 -2.71
CA LEU A 48 -9.59 3.38 -3.61
C LEU A 48 -10.91 4.17 -3.50
N CYS A 49 -11.13 4.79 -2.36
CA CYS A 49 -12.41 5.44 -2.07
C CYS A 49 -12.17 6.83 -1.49
N GLY A 50 -13.02 7.79 -1.90
CA GLY A 50 -12.89 9.16 -1.46
C GLY A 50 -13.18 9.36 0.03
N GLN A 51 -14.02 8.52 0.62
CA GLN A 51 -14.33 8.61 2.05
C GLN A 51 -13.11 8.29 2.90
N VAL A 52 -12.32 7.29 2.48
CA VAL A 52 -11.09 6.93 3.19
C VAL A 52 -10.07 8.06 3.08
N ALA A 53 -9.92 8.64 1.89
CA ALA A 53 -9.03 9.77 1.67
C ALA A 53 -9.44 10.96 2.54
N ALA A 54 -10.73 11.25 2.62
CA ALA A 54 -11.24 12.35 3.43
C ALA A 54 -10.96 12.13 4.92
N ALA A 55 -11.12 10.91 5.40
CA ALA A 55 -10.84 10.57 6.79
C ALA A 55 -9.36 10.75 7.12
N PHE A 56 -8.48 10.27 6.25
CA PHE A 56 -7.04 10.43 6.43
C PHE A 56 -6.67 11.92 6.41
N HIS A 57 -7.16 12.65 5.44
CA HIS A 57 -6.87 14.09 5.29
C HIS A 57 -7.31 14.86 6.53
N ALA A 58 -8.54 14.65 6.97
CA ALA A 58 -9.10 15.39 8.12
C ALA A 58 -8.34 15.05 9.41
N ASP A 59 -8.11 13.77 9.65
CA ASP A 59 -7.46 13.31 10.89
C ASP A 59 -6.02 13.79 10.94
N SER A 60 -5.29 13.69 9.83
CA SER A 60 -3.88 14.10 9.77
C SER A 60 -3.70 15.61 9.84
N SER A 61 -4.70 16.38 9.39
CA SER A 61 -4.68 17.84 9.51
C SER A 61 -4.86 18.29 10.95
N VAL A 62 -5.61 17.52 11.72
CA VAL A 62 -5.86 17.83 13.15
C VAL A 62 -4.72 17.32 14.02
N ARG A 63 -4.31 16.07 13.86
CA ARG A 63 -3.28 15.44 14.71
C ARG A 63 -1.86 15.83 14.34
N ARG A 64 -1.64 16.30 13.11
CA ARG A 64 -0.33 16.76 12.63
C ARG A 64 0.71 15.64 12.69
N ILE A 65 0.76 14.83 11.64
CA ILE A 65 1.71 13.72 11.56
C ILE A 65 3.11 14.22 11.24
N SER A 66 4.11 13.49 11.76
CA SER A 66 5.52 13.85 11.60
C SER A 66 6.35 12.63 11.23
N LEU A 67 7.42 12.86 10.47
CA LEU A 67 8.47 11.87 10.18
C LEU A 67 9.82 12.50 10.44
N HIS A 68 10.71 11.80 11.14
CA HIS A 68 12.06 12.26 11.45
C HIS A 68 12.04 13.68 12.06
N ASN A 69 11.11 13.91 12.99
CA ASN A 69 10.92 15.18 13.68
C ASN A 69 10.54 16.34 12.75
N ARG A 70 10.02 16.02 11.56
CA ARG A 70 9.56 17.02 10.60
C ARG A 70 8.04 16.87 10.43
N GLU A 71 7.31 17.94 10.66
CA GLU A 71 5.85 17.95 10.50
C GLU A 71 5.52 17.91 9.00
N LEU A 72 4.65 16.97 8.62
CA LEU A 72 4.26 16.81 7.24
C LEU A 72 3.10 17.73 6.90
N LYS A 73 3.08 18.23 5.66
CA LYS A 73 2.00 19.07 5.16
C LYS A 73 0.98 18.17 4.48
N ILE A 74 -0.29 18.37 4.80
CA ILE A 74 -1.37 17.55 4.25
C ILE A 74 -2.23 18.43 3.35
N GLY A 75 -2.47 17.96 2.13
CA GLY A 75 -3.30 18.66 1.17
C GLY A 75 -4.01 17.68 0.26
N TRP A 76 -4.68 18.19 -0.75
CA TRP A 76 -5.40 17.35 -1.72
C TRP A 76 -4.64 17.31 -3.04
N GLY A 77 -4.58 16.12 -3.62
CA GLY A 77 -4.16 15.95 -5.01
C GLY A 77 -5.34 16.18 -5.96
N LYS A 78 -5.08 15.92 -7.24
CA LYS A 78 -6.10 16.10 -8.27
C LYS A 78 -7.17 15.02 -8.16
N PRO A 79 -8.47 15.36 -8.25
CA PRO A 79 -9.53 14.36 -8.26
C PRO A 79 -9.36 13.40 -9.44
N SER A 80 -9.78 12.15 -9.25
CA SER A 80 -9.62 11.11 -10.27
C SER A 80 -10.66 10.01 -10.11
N VAL A 81 -10.73 9.16 -11.13
CA VAL A 81 -11.57 7.96 -11.15
C VAL A 81 -10.64 6.75 -11.05
N PRO A 82 -10.92 5.78 -10.17
CA PRO A 82 -10.09 4.57 -10.12
C PRO A 82 -10.15 3.83 -11.47
N PRO A 83 -9.02 3.29 -11.95
CA PRO A 83 -9.04 2.54 -13.20
C PRO A 83 -9.99 1.35 -13.12
N PRO A 84 -10.84 1.13 -14.15
CA PRO A 84 -11.84 0.04 -14.09
C PRO A 84 -11.22 -1.35 -13.87
N ALA A 85 -10.05 -1.62 -14.47
CA ALA A 85 -9.39 -2.91 -14.31
C ALA A 85 -9.00 -3.16 -12.86
N ILE A 86 -8.55 -2.12 -12.15
CA ILE A 86 -8.18 -2.23 -10.74
C ILE A 86 -9.43 -2.45 -9.89
N VAL A 87 -10.50 -1.69 -10.16
CA VAL A 87 -11.76 -1.86 -9.42
C VAL A 87 -12.28 -3.29 -9.58
N TYR A 88 -12.26 -3.82 -10.81
CA TYR A 88 -12.68 -5.19 -11.07
C TYR A 88 -11.85 -6.19 -10.26
N ALA A 89 -10.52 -6.05 -10.29
CA ALA A 89 -9.63 -6.96 -9.58
C ALA A 89 -9.85 -6.90 -8.06
N VAL A 90 -10.09 -5.71 -7.51
CA VAL A 90 -10.37 -5.55 -6.08
C VAL A 90 -11.69 -6.23 -5.71
N GLN A 91 -12.74 -6.03 -6.52
CA GLN A 91 -14.07 -6.55 -6.20
C GLN A 91 -14.19 -8.06 -6.42
N HIS A 92 -13.55 -8.59 -7.46
CA HIS A 92 -13.75 -9.98 -7.88
C HIS A 92 -12.57 -10.90 -7.59
N GLN A 93 -11.37 -10.36 -7.38
CA GLN A 93 -10.17 -11.15 -7.12
C GLN A 93 -9.53 -10.81 -5.79
N GLN A 94 -10.11 -9.89 -5.05
CA GLN A 94 -9.61 -9.42 -3.74
C GLN A 94 -8.20 -8.83 -3.87
N ALA A 95 -7.93 -8.16 -4.98
CA ALA A 95 -6.63 -7.55 -5.24
C ALA A 95 -6.29 -6.49 -4.21
N SER A 96 -5.02 -6.40 -3.86
CA SER A 96 -4.47 -5.38 -2.98
C SER A 96 -3.02 -5.14 -3.36
N ARG A 97 -2.35 -4.22 -2.67
CA ARG A 97 -0.93 -3.98 -2.86
C ARG A 97 -0.05 -5.10 -2.30
N ASN A 98 -0.64 -6.00 -1.52
CA ASN A 98 0.10 -7.05 -0.82
C ASN A 98 0.03 -8.35 -1.60
N VAL A 99 1.20 -8.98 -1.84
CA VAL A 99 1.28 -10.30 -2.48
C VAL A 99 1.83 -11.28 -1.45
N TYR A 100 1.10 -12.37 -1.27
CA TYR A 100 1.47 -13.47 -0.37
C TYR A 100 2.23 -14.53 -1.17
N PHE A 101 3.32 -15.01 -0.57
CA PHE A 101 4.13 -16.12 -1.10
C PHE A 101 4.16 -17.24 -0.06
N GLY A 102 3.70 -18.42 -0.45
CA GLY A 102 3.69 -19.58 0.44
C GLY A 102 4.56 -20.71 -0.06
N GLN A 103 4.90 -21.61 0.82
CA GLN A 103 5.73 -22.79 0.53
C GLN A 103 7.11 -22.41 0.00
N LEU A 104 7.69 -21.35 0.56
CA LEU A 104 9.00 -20.86 0.14
C LEU A 104 10.12 -21.83 0.54
N ASP A 105 11.15 -21.92 -0.31
CA ASP A 105 12.36 -22.66 0.01
C ASP A 105 13.15 -21.95 1.11
N GLU A 106 13.97 -22.72 1.84
CA GLU A 106 14.74 -22.18 2.96
C GLU A 106 15.75 -21.12 2.54
N HIS A 107 16.22 -21.17 1.30
CA HIS A 107 17.22 -20.23 0.81
C HIS A 107 16.65 -18.89 0.32
N VAL A 108 15.32 -18.75 0.29
CA VAL A 108 14.70 -17.47 -0.09
C VAL A 108 14.86 -16.48 1.06
N THR A 109 15.44 -15.32 0.77
CA THR A 109 15.68 -14.26 1.75
C THR A 109 14.91 -13.00 1.37
N GLU A 110 14.85 -12.06 2.32
CA GLU A 110 14.27 -10.75 2.03
C GLU A 110 14.98 -10.08 0.85
N GLU A 111 16.31 -10.16 0.82
CA GLU A 111 17.12 -9.61 -0.26
C GLU A 111 16.77 -10.24 -1.60
N THR A 112 16.61 -11.56 -1.64
CA THR A 112 16.21 -12.29 -2.85
C THR A 112 14.86 -11.79 -3.35
N LEU A 113 13.90 -11.64 -2.45
CA LEU A 113 12.56 -11.15 -2.80
C LEU A 113 12.63 -9.73 -3.35
N ARG A 114 13.36 -8.84 -2.67
CA ARG A 114 13.49 -7.46 -3.12
C ARG A 114 14.14 -7.37 -4.50
N SER A 115 15.25 -8.07 -4.72
CA SER A 115 15.96 -7.99 -5.98
C SER A 115 15.19 -8.60 -7.14
N SER A 116 14.44 -9.67 -6.89
CA SER A 116 13.67 -10.34 -7.94
C SER A 116 12.38 -9.62 -8.28
N LEU A 117 11.77 -8.93 -7.31
CA LEU A 117 10.44 -8.37 -7.48
C LEU A 117 10.42 -6.87 -7.73
N SER A 118 11.50 -6.15 -7.42
CA SER A 118 11.56 -4.70 -7.63
C SER A 118 11.46 -4.30 -9.10
N LYS A 119 11.76 -5.23 -10.01
CA LYS A 119 11.61 -4.97 -11.45
C LYS A 119 10.15 -4.75 -11.88
N PHE A 120 9.20 -5.23 -11.08
CA PHE A 120 7.78 -5.05 -11.36
C PHE A 120 7.28 -3.67 -10.93
N GLY A 121 7.93 -3.08 -9.94
CA GLY A 121 7.59 -1.77 -9.42
C GLY A 121 8.16 -1.57 -8.02
N PRO A 122 8.03 -0.35 -7.49
CA PRO A 122 8.57 -0.06 -6.15
C PRO A 122 7.89 -0.88 -5.06
N ILE A 123 8.69 -1.27 -4.08
CA ILE A 123 8.25 -2.07 -2.94
C ILE A 123 8.09 -1.17 -1.72
N ASP A 124 7.00 -1.37 -1.00
CA ASP A 124 6.73 -0.73 0.29
C ASP A 124 7.45 -1.47 1.41
N GLN A 125 7.11 -2.77 1.57
CA GLN A 125 7.60 -3.57 2.70
C GLN A 125 7.71 -5.02 2.29
N VAL A 126 8.74 -5.71 2.79
CA VAL A 126 8.87 -7.16 2.67
C VAL A 126 8.84 -7.73 4.08
N LYS A 127 7.95 -8.68 4.31
CA LYS A 127 7.86 -9.37 5.60
C LYS A 127 8.01 -10.87 5.37
N LEU A 128 9.15 -11.42 5.79
CA LEU A 128 9.46 -12.84 5.66
C LEU A 128 9.23 -13.51 7.02
N ILE A 129 8.36 -14.51 7.05
CA ILE A 129 8.06 -15.27 8.26
C ILE A 129 8.69 -16.65 8.09
N ARG A 130 9.90 -16.78 8.61
CA ARG A 130 10.75 -17.95 8.36
C ARG A 130 10.15 -19.23 8.95
N GLU A 131 9.52 -19.15 10.11
CA GLU A 131 8.95 -20.32 10.78
C GLU A 131 7.84 -20.97 9.95
N GLN A 132 7.17 -20.21 9.10
CA GLN A 132 6.08 -20.72 8.28
C GLN A 132 6.46 -20.83 6.81
N ASN A 133 7.66 -20.42 6.44
CA ASN A 133 8.15 -20.38 5.04
C ASN A 133 7.20 -19.58 4.13
N ILE A 134 6.72 -18.44 4.63
CA ILE A 134 5.87 -17.54 3.88
C ILE A 134 6.45 -16.13 3.88
N ALA A 135 5.98 -15.33 2.93
CA ALA A 135 6.36 -13.92 2.87
C ALA A 135 5.19 -13.08 2.37
N PHE A 136 5.20 -11.82 2.79
CA PHE A 136 4.29 -10.81 2.26
C PHE A 136 5.13 -9.71 1.66
N VAL A 137 4.87 -9.39 0.39
CA VAL A 137 5.53 -8.29 -0.29
C VAL A 137 4.50 -7.24 -0.63
N HIS A 138 4.59 -6.09 0.02
CA HIS A 138 3.69 -4.96 -0.20
C HIS A 138 4.33 -4.03 -1.22
N PHE A 139 3.65 -3.86 -2.35
CA PHE A 139 4.09 -2.91 -3.38
C PHE A 139 3.46 -1.55 -3.15
N LEU A 140 3.95 -0.53 -3.86
CA LEU A 140 3.38 0.80 -3.74
C LEU A 140 2.08 0.96 -4.53
N SER A 141 1.75 0.01 -5.41
CA SER A 141 0.50 0.07 -6.17
C SER A 141 -0.15 -1.29 -6.33
N ILE A 142 -1.48 -1.27 -6.45
CA ILE A 142 -2.24 -2.48 -6.75
C ILE A 142 -1.89 -2.98 -8.15
N GLN A 143 -1.66 -2.08 -9.11
CA GLN A 143 -1.31 -2.45 -10.47
C GLN A 143 -0.04 -3.31 -10.50
N THR A 144 0.97 -2.95 -9.73
CA THR A 144 2.20 -3.74 -9.63
C THR A 144 1.93 -5.12 -9.04
N ALA A 145 1.14 -5.18 -7.97
CA ALA A 145 0.77 -6.46 -7.36
C ALA A 145 0.02 -7.34 -8.35
N MET A 146 -0.87 -6.77 -9.16
CA MET A 146 -1.60 -7.51 -10.20
C MET A 146 -0.65 -8.11 -11.22
N LYS A 147 0.36 -7.37 -11.66
CA LYS A 147 1.38 -7.89 -12.58
C LYS A 147 2.11 -9.09 -11.98
N VAL A 148 2.48 -8.99 -10.71
CA VAL A 148 3.20 -10.07 -10.03
C VAL A 148 2.32 -11.33 -9.94
N VAL A 149 1.08 -11.17 -9.49
CA VAL A 149 0.17 -12.31 -9.29
C VAL A 149 -0.18 -13.00 -10.61
N THR A 150 -0.31 -12.24 -11.70
CA THR A 150 -0.68 -12.82 -13.00
C THR A 150 0.53 -13.36 -13.78
N THR A 151 1.71 -12.77 -13.60
CA THR A 151 2.88 -13.09 -14.40
C THR A 151 3.81 -14.10 -13.73
N LEU A 152 4.06 -13.94 -12.44
CA LEU A 152 5.08 -14.71 -11.75
C LEU A 152 4.80 -16.21 -11.70
N PRO A 153 3.55 -16.67 -11.51
CA PRO A 153 3.28 -18.12 -11.52
C PRO A 153 3.62 -18.79 -12.83
N MET A 154 3.75 -18.04 -13.92
CA MET A 154 4.12 -18.58 -15.22
C MET A 154 5.63 -18.77 -15.37
N SER A 155 6.42 -18.19 -14.46
CA SER A 155 7.87 -18.34 -14.46
C SER A 155 8.25 -19.68 -13.81
N PRO A 156 9.15 -20.48 -14.44
CA PRO A 156 9.54 -21.77 -13.85
C PRO A 156 10.14 -21.64 -12.44
N GLU A 157 10.83 -20.55 -12.16
CA GLU A 157 11.46 -20.35 -10.86
C GLU A 157 10.46 -20.14 -9.74
N TRP A 158 9.26 -19.59 -10.07
CA TRP A 158 8.27 -19.18 -9.07
C TRP A 158 7.01 -20.04 -9.10
N SER A 159 6.84 -20.89 -10.12
CA SER A 159 5.62 -21.69 -10.28
C SER A 159 5.36 -22.68 -9.16
N LYS A 160 6.41 -23.08 -8.45
CA LYS A 160 6.31 -24.01 -7.32
C LYS A 160 5.78 -23.36 -6.03
N TYR A 161 5.80 -22.04 -5.97
CA TYR A 161 5.33 -21.33 -4.80
C TYR A 161 3.85 -20.99 -4.93
N ARG A 162 3.20 -20.86 -3.76
CA ARG A 162 1.81 -20.39 -3.72
C ARG A 162 1.84 -18.86 -3.74
N ILE A 163 1.20 -18.24 -4.74
CA ILE A 163 1.21 -16.80 -4.92
C ILE A 163 -0.22 -16.29 -4.99
N ASN A 164 -0.61 -15.44 -4.03
CA ASN A 164 -1.96 -14.89 -3.93
C ASN A 164 -1.90 -13.46 -3.43
N TYR A 165 -3.03 -12.75 -3.49
CA TYR A 165 -3.13 -11.45 -2.81
C TYR A 165 -3.24 -11.66 -1.31
N GLY A 166 -2.57 -10.79 -0.55
CA GLY A 166 -2.77 -10.66 0.87
C GLY A 166 -3.61 -9.43 1.17
N LYS A 167 -3.68 -9.05 2.43
CA LYS A 167 -4.44 -7.88 2.87
C LYS A 167 -3.51 -6.66 2.92
N ASP A 168 -3.99 -5.50 2.46
CA ASP A 168 -3.21 -4.26 2.54
C ASP A 168 -2.99 -3.90 4.02
N ARG A 169 -1.72 -3.72 4.41
CA ARG A 169 -1.40 -3.38 5.80
C ARG A 169 -1.98 -2.04 6.23
N CYS A 170 -2.19 -1.13 5.28
CA CYS A 170 -2.80 0.17 5.55
C CYS A 170 -4.33 0.10 5.63
N ALA A 171 -4.94 -1.02 5.23
CA ALA A 171 -6.37 -1.24 5.38
C ALA A 171 -6.72 -1.73 6.79
N TYR A 172 -5.72 -2.18 7.55
CA TYR A 172 -5.94 -2.62 8.92
C TYR A 172 -6.02 -1.41 9.85
N VAL A 173 -7.17 -1.26 10.50
CA VAL A 173 -7.42 -0.16 11.43
C VAL A 173 -7.22 -0.70 12.84
N PRO A 174 -6.37 -0.05 13.69
CA PRO A 174 -6.18 -0.49 15.08
C PRO A 174 -7.50 -0.57 15.85
N LYS A 175 -7.56 -1.49 16.81
CA LYS A 175 -8.80 -1.79 17.55
C LYS A 175 -9.48 -0.55 18.16
N GLY A 176 -8.70 0.37 18.70
CA GLY A 176 -9.26 1.60 19.27
C GLY A 176 -9.96 2.47 18.23
N GLN A 177 -9.39 2.58 17.04
CA GLN A 177 -10.00 3.34 15.95
C GLN A 177 -11.18 2.60 15.34
N GLN A 178 -11.16 1.27 15.32
CA GLN A 178 -12.30 0.48 14.85
C GLN A 178 -13.54 0.72 15.70
N GLN A 179 -13.37 0.82 17.02
CA GLN A 179 -14.48 1.09 17.93
C GLN A 179 -15.08 2.47 17.67
N ILE A 180 -14.23 3.46 17.44
CA ILE A 180 -14.69 4.82 17.14
C ILE A 180 -15.47 4.83 15.82
N GLN A 181 -14.96 4.15 14.80
CA GLN A 181 -15.64 4.07 13.51
C GLN A 181 -16.97 3.35 13.58
N ALA A 182 -17.05 2.26 14.37
CA ALA A 182 -18.29 1.54 14.60
C ALA A 182 -19.34 2.43 15.25
N HIS A 183 -18.95 3.26 16.20
CA HIS A 183 -19.85 4.23 16.83
C HIS A 183 -20.36 5.26 15.83
N ASN A 184 -19.51 5.73 14.94
CA ASN A 184 -19.88 6.75 13.95
C ASN A 184 -20.81 6.21 12.86
N HIS A 185 -20.92 4.89 12.69
CA HIS A 185 -21.80 4.26 11.71
C HIS A 185 -23.16 3.88 12.26
N GLN A 186 -23.38 4.12 13.54
CA GLN A 186 -24.67 3.95 14.19
C GLN A 186 -25.39 5.30 14.25
#